data_80be3b535615666d54034eab1ace86f1
#
_entry.id   80be3b535615666d54034eab1ace86f1
#
_cell.length_a   1.000
_cell.length_b   1.000
_cell.length_c   1.000
_cell.angle_alpha   90.00
_cell.angle_beta   90.00
_cell.angle_gamma   90.00
#
_symmetry.space_group_name_H-M   'P 1'
#
loop_
_entity.id
_entity.type
_entity.pdbx_description
1 polymer ?
#
loop_
_entity_poly.entity_id
_entity_poly.type
_entity_poly.pdbx_seq_one_letter_code
_entity_poly.pdbx_strand_id
1 'polypeptide(L)'
;MLTRMRLVSVWAAVAMVAALLSCSGPAAAEGKLEARYDVTLAGILVGTGTWAVQVLDDQYSAAAAGGATGLLKAFAHGTGSGASQGRIVNGALVPATYTATIASSKKSETIRMSLAGGNVKDFVIEPTPPVDAKRI
;
A
#
# COMPACT_ATOMS: atom_id res chain seq x y z
N MET A 1 20.27 7.73 63.60
CA MET A 1 20.27 6.49 62.82
C MET A 1 19.14 6.39 61.81
N LEU A 2 18.23 7.36 61.71
CA LEU A 2 17.05 7.37 60.83
C LEU A 2 17.28 8.05 59.43
N THR A 3 18.36 8.80 59.24
CA THR A 3 18.60 9.54 58.01
C THR A 3 19.20 8.73 56.87
N ARG A 4 19.86 7.60 57.18
CA ARG A 4 20.45 6.73 56.14
C ARG A 4 19.45 5.79 55.44
N MET A 5 18.31 5.51 56.06
CA MET A 5 17.29 4.60 55.51
C MET A 5 16.42 5.23 54.39
N ARG A 6 16.30 6.56 54.38
CA ARG A 6 15.51 7.26 53.37
C ARG A 6 16.26 7.48 52.03
N LEU A 7 17.56 7.55 52.01
CA LEU A 7 18.35 7.68 50.80
C LEU A 7 18.37 6.39 49.96
N VAL A 8 18.40 5.23 50.57
CA VAL A 8 18.42 3.94 49.86
C VAL A 8 17.11 3.71 49.10
N SER A 9 15.94 4.10 49.67
CA SER A 9 14.64 3.95 49.05
C SER A 9 14.43 4.87 47.82
N VAL A 10 15.03 6.06 47.83
CA VAL A 10 14.95 7.00 46.67
C VAL A 10 15.75 6.49 45.49
N TRP A 11 16.94 5.94 45.74
CA TRP A 11 17.79 5.36 44.69
C TRP A 11 17.20 4.09 44.06
N ALA A 12 16.53 3.27 44.86
CA ALA A 12 15.82 2.09 44.34
C ALA A 12 14.62 2.46 43.46
N ALA A 13 13.88 3.52 43.81
CA ALA A 13 12.76 4.00 42.98
C ALA A 13 13.23 4.61 41.65
N VAL A 14 14.34 5.37 41.64
CA VAL A 14 14.89 5.93 40.41
C VAL A 14 15.46 4.85 39.49
N ALA A 15 16.09 3.81 40.02
CA ALA A 15 16.56 2.68 39.23
C ALA A 15 15.41 1.87 38.58
N MET A 16 14.27 1.74 39.25
CA MET A 16 13.14 1.03 38.75
C MET A 16 12.42 1.79 37.61
N VAL A 17 12.38 3.12 37.68
CA VAL A 17 11.81 3.97 36.61
C VAL A 17 12.74 3.97 35.38
N ALA A 18 14.05 3.97 35.54
CA ALA A 18 15.01 3.87 34.44
C ALA A 18 14.96 2.53 33.71
N ALA A 19 14.66 1.42 34.41
CA ALA A 19 14.51 0.11 33.81
C ALA A 19 13.22 -0.02 32.92
N LEU A 20 12.16 0.72 33.25
CA LEU A 20 10.92 0.72 32.46
C LEU A 20 11.02 1.52 31.14
N LEU A 21 11.95 2.47 31.05
CA LEU A 21 12.19 3.26 29.85
C LEU A 21 13.09 2.56 28.81
N SER A 22 13.73 1.48 29.17
CA SER A 22 14.68 0.74 28.30
C SER A 22 14.00 -0.32 27.40
N CYS A 23 12.67 -0.54 27.52
CA CYS A 23 11.94 -1.52 26.73
C CYS A 23 11.26 -0.98 25.46
N SER A 24 11.56 0.25 25.03
CA SER A 24 11.13 0.72 23.73
C SER A 24 12.09 0.19 22.65
N GLY A 25 12.02 -1.10 22.36
CA GLY A 25 12.54 -1.65 21.12
C GLY A 25 11.82 -1.02 19.91
N PRO A 26 12.46 -0.97 18.74
CA PRO A 26 11.76 -0.54 17.53
C PRO A 26 10.54 -1.45 17.34
N ALA A 27 9.35 -0.87 17.46
CA ALA A 27 8.13 -1.57 17.11
C ALA A 27 8.16 -1.78 15.59
N ALA A 28 8.48 -2.99 15.15
CA ALA A 28 8.29 -3.38 13.77
C ALA A 28 6.78 -3.28 13.50
N ALA A 29 6.38 -2.31 12.69
CA ALA A 29 4.98 -2.12 12.36
C ALA A 29 4.61 -3.08 11.22
N GLU A 30 4.18 -4.27 11.57
CA GLU A 30 3.54 -5.17 10.63
C GLU A 30 2.03 -4.87 10.58
N GLY A 31 1.48 -4.81 9.39
CA GLY A 31 0.06 -4.52 9.22
C GLY A 31 -0.49 -5.07 7.92
N LYS A 32 -1.76 -5.47 7.98
CA LYS A 32 -2.54 -5.86 6.81
C LYS A 32 -3.85 -5.08 6.83
N LEU A 33 -4.16 -4.42 5.72
CA LEU A 33 -5.42 -3.74 5.47
C LEU A 33 -6.09 -4.41 4.26
N GLU A 34 -7.33 -4.80 4.42
CA GLU A 34 -8.20 -5.21 3.32
C GLU A 34 -9.46 -4.37 3.37
N ALA A 35 -9.80 -3.75 2.25
CA ALA A 35 -10.99 -2.92 2.11
C ALA A 35 -11.77 -3.33 0.88
N ARG A 36 -13.10 -3.29 0.98
CA ARG A 36 -14.02 -3.51 -0.13
C ARG A 36 -14.90 -2.28 -0.27
N TYR A 37 -15.12 -1.87 -1.50
CA TYR A 37 -15.87 -0.68 -1.84
C TYR A 37 -17.02 -1.03 -2.77
N ASP A 38 -18.17 -0.48 -2.50
CA ASP A 38 -19.32 -0.48 -3.40
C ASP A 38 -19.50 0.92 -3.95
N VAL A 39 -19.59 1.03 -5.27
CA VAL A 39 -19.81 2.28 -5.98
C VAL A 39 -21.28 2.33 -6.41
N THR A 40 -21.99 3.33 -5.89
CA THR A 40 -23.41 3.53 -6.22
C THR A 40 -23.63 4.85 -6.96
N LEU A 41 -24.55 4.85 -7.91
CA LEU A 41 -25.04 6.01 -8.60
C LEU A 41 -26.55 6.10 -8.38
N ALA A 42 -27.01 7.18 -7.77
CA ALA A 42 -28.41 7.38 -7.37
C ALA A 42 -29.01 6.18 -6.59
N GLY A 43 -28.21 5.56 -5.69
CA GLY A 43 -28.61 4.40 -4.90
C GLY A 43 -28.51 3.05 -5.61
N ILE A 44 -28.15 3.01 -6.89
CA ILE A 44 -27.99 1.77 -7.66
C ILE A 44 -26.51 1.36 -7.65
N LEU A 45 -26.22 0.11 -7.32
CA LEU A 45 -24.86 -0.44 -7.37
C LEU A 45 -24.38 -0.52 -8.83
N VAL A 46 -23.31 0.18 -9.14
CA VAL A 46 -22.74 0.27 -10.49
C VAL A 46 -21.31 -0.27 -10.59
N GLY A 47 -20.64 -0.46 -9.47
CA GLY A 47 -19.29 -0.98 -9.45
C GLY A 47 -18.89 -1.52 -8.08
N THR A 48 -17.86 -2.35 -8.06
CA THR A 48 -17.21 -2.82 -6.83
C THR A 48 -15.71 -2.71 -6.96
N GLY A 49 -15.05 -2.52 -5.83
CA GLY A 49 -13.59 -2.48 -5.75
C GLY A 49 -13.07 -3.14 -4.50
N THR A 50 -11.84 -3.59 -4.57
CA THR A 50 -11.08 -4.12 -3.43
C THR A 50 -9.72 -3.46 -3.35
N TRP A 51 -9.23 -3.28 -2.15
CA TRP A 51 -7.88 -2.84 -1.88
C TRP A 51 -7.28 -3.69 -0.78
N ALA A 52 -6.06 -4.16 -0.99
CA ALA A 52 -5.27 -4.87 0.00
C ALA A 52 -3.89 -4.20 0.11
N VAL A 53 -3.47 -3.94 1.34
CA VAL A 53 -2.14 -3.42 1.64
C VAL A 53 -1.54 -4.27 2.74
N GLN A 54 -0.32 -4.69 2.57
CA GLN A 54 0.46 -5.41 3.57
C GLN A 54 1.78 -4.71 3.79
N VAL A 55 2.11 -4.51 5.04
CA VAL A 55 3.38 -3.96 5.50
C VAL A 55 4.05 -5.02 6.36
N LEU A 56 5.28 -5.38 6.02
CA LEU A 56 6.12 -6.35 6.73
C LEU A 56 7.51 -5.74 6.87
N ASP A 57 7.96 -5.51 8.12
CA ASP A 57 9.27 -4.93 8.41
C ASP A 57 9.55 -3.65 7.57
N ASP A 58 10.46 -3.78 6.59
CA ASP A 58 10.88 -2.70 5.70
C ASP A 58 10.29 -2.81 4.28
N GLN A 59 9.27 -3.66 4.09
CA GLN A 59 8.66 -3.92 2.79
C GLN A 59 7.16 -3.63 2.81
N TYR A 60 6.62 -3.27 1.65
CA TYR A 60 5.19 -3.18 1.45
C TYR A 60 4.75 -3.83 0.15
N SER A 61 3.54 -4.31 0.15
CA SER A 61 2.81 -4.67 -1.06
C SER A 61 1.41 -4.07 -1.02
N ALA A 62 0.95 -3.57 -2.15
CA ALA A 62 -0.39 -3.02 -2.30
C ALA A 62 -1.00 -3.57 -3.59
N ALA A 63 -2.26 -3.94 -3.53
CA ALA A 63 -3.03 -4.39 -4.68
C ALA A 63 -4.43 -3.78 -4.64
N ALA A 64 -4.94 -3.41 -5.80
CA ALA A 64 -6.31 -2.94 -5.97
C ALA A 64 -6.93 -3.61 -7.20
N ALA A 65 -8.22 -3.87 -7.13
CA ALA A 65 -8.99 -4.35 -8.28
C ALA A 65 -10.40 -3.79 -8.20
N GLY A 66 -11.02 -3.60 -9.37
CA GLY A 66 -12.40 -3.12 -9.42
C GLY A 66 -13.01 -3.29 -10.81
N GLY A 67 -14.31 -3.10 -10.88
CA GLY A 67 -15.02 -3.22 -12.14
C GLY A 67 -16.47 -2.82 -12.05
N ALA A 68 -17.07 -2.64 -13.22
CA ALA A 68 -18.49 -2.39 -13.37
C ALA A 68 -19.33 -3.61 -12.96
N THR A 69 -20.43 -3.38 -12.26
CA THR A 69 -21.39 -4.42 -11.82
C THR A 69 -22.83 -3.99 -12.12
N GLY A 70 -23.75 -4.91 -11.91
CA GLY A 70 -25.17 -4.64 -12.06
C GLY A 70 -25.55 -4.18 -13.47
N LEU A 71 -26.45 -3.21 -13.57
CA LEU A 71 -26.93 -2.66 -14.83
C LEU A 71 -25.81 -2.06 -15.68
N LEU A 72 -24.80 -1.43 -15.06
CA LEU A 72 -23.71 -0.82 -15.81
C LEU A 72 -22.88 -1.87 -16.56
N LYS A 73 -22.76 -3.10 -16.01
CA LYS A 73 -22.07 -4.20 -16.69
C LYS A 73 -22.66 -4.57 -18.05
N ALA A 74 -23.95 -4.32 -18.27
CA ALA A 74 -24.59 -4.56 -19.55
C ALA A 74 -24.16 -3.56 -20.64
N PHE A 75 -23.73 -2.36 -20.26
CA PHE A 75 -23.38 -1.27 -21.17
C PHE A 75 -21.87 -0.98 -21.18
N ALA A 76 -21.21 -1.20 -20.07
CA ALA A 76 -19.78 -0.90 -19.89
C ALA A 76 -19.09 -2.06 -19.17
N HIS A 77 -18.49 -2.96 -19.94
CA HIS A 77 -17.63 -4.02 -19.39
C HIS A 77 -16.23 -3.44 -19.16
N GLY A 78 -15.98 -3.00 -17.94
CA GLY A 78 -14.67 -2.48 -17.55
C GLY A 78 -14.21 -3.13 -16.25
N THR A 79 -13.00 -3.66 -16.24
CA THR A 79 -12.29 -4.11 -15.04
C THR A 79 -10.90 -3.51 -15.01
N GLY A 80 -10.42 -3.20 -13.82
CA GLY A 80 -9.07 -2.73 -13.60
C GLY A 80 -8.45 -3.44 -12.40
N SER A 81 -7.17 -3.72 -12.48
CA SER A 81 -6.38 -4.17 -11.35
C SER A 81 -5.00 -3.52 -11.38
N GLY A 82 -4.41 -3.35 -10.21
CA GLY A 82 -3.07 -2.83 -10.09
C GLY A 82 -2.39 -3.39 -8.85
N ALA A 83 -1.08 -3.49 -8.90
CA ALA A 83 -0.25 -3.88 -7.78
C ALA A 83 1.04 -3.07 -7.75
N SER A 84 1.51 -2.78 -6.55
CA SER A 84 2.79 -2.14 -6.31
C SER A 84 3.49 -2.84 -5.16
N GLN A 85 4.80 -2.97 -5.28
CA GLN A 85 5.67 -3.51 -4.23
C GLN A 85 6.91 -2.64 -4.10
N GLY A 86 7.44 -2.56 -2.91
CA GLY A 86 8.63 -1.79 -2.64
C GLY A 86 9.09 -1.90 -1.19
N ARG A 87 9.97 -0.98 -0.82
CA ARG A 87 10.53 -0.91 0.54
C ARG A 87 9.99 0.31 1.29
N ILE A 88 10.12 0.27 2.59
CA ILE A 88 9.88 1.40 3.48
C ILE A 88 11.23 1.86 3.99
N VAL A 89 11.60 3.09 3.68
CA VAL A 89 12.88 3.69 4.09
C VAL A 89 12.59 4.98 4.84
N ASN A 90 12.96 5.05 6.11
CA ASN A 90 12.70 6.21 6.97
C ASN A 90 11.22 6.65 6.98
N GLY A 91 10.28 5.68 6.97
CA GLY A 91 8.84 5.92 6.95
C GLY A 91 8.27 6.33 5.59
N ALA A 92 9.08 6.41 4.53
CA ALA A 92 8.66 6.72 3.18
C ALA A 92 8.56 5.45 2.31
N LEU A 93 7.52 5.34 1.51
CA LEU A 93 7.36 4.26 0.54
C LEU A 93 8.29 4.49 -0.65
N VAL A 94 9.15 3.52 -0.94
CA VAL A 94 10.06 3.50 -2.08
C VAL A 94 9.62 2.38 -3.02
N PRO A 95 8.84 2.65 -4.06
CA PRO A 95 8.33 1.63 -4.97
C PRO A 95 9.47 1.04 -5.81
N ALA A 96 9.41 -0.27 -6.02
CA ALA A 96 10.32 -1.02 -6.88
C ALA A 96 9.60 -1.54 -8.13
N THR A 97 8.35 -1.98 -8.01
CA THR A 97 7.55 -2.47 -9.14
C THR A 97 6.14 -1.92 -9.10
N TYR A 98 5.59 -1.75 -10.29
CA TYR A 98 4.18 -1.43 -10.50
C TYR A 98 3.65 -2.21 -11.69
N THR A 99 2.48 -2.79 -11.54
CA THR A 99 1.74 -3.44 -12.62
C THR A 99 0.29 -2.99 -12.59
N ALA A 100 -0.28 -2.68 -13.75
CA ALA A 100 -1.70 -2.40 -13.86
C ALA A 100 -2.26 -3.10 -15.11
N THR A 101 -3.47 -3.62 -15.00
CA THR A 101 -4.22 -4.17 -16.13
C THR A 101 -5.57 -3.50 -16.19
N ILE A 102 -5.92 -2.99 -17.35
CA ILE A 102 -7.21 -2.40 -17.66
C ILE A 102 -7.83 -3.22 -18.78
N ALA A 103 -9.00 -3.75 -18.55
CA ALA A 103 -9.71 -4.56 -19.54
C ALA A 103 -11.12 -4.05 -19.77
N SER A 104 -11.52 -4.06 -21.02
CA SER A 104 -12.88 -3.80 -21.48
C SER A 104 -13.35 -4.95 -22.38
N SER A 105 -14.60 -4.92 -22.83
CA SER A 105 -15.12 -5.93 -23.78
C SER A 105 -14.32 -6.02 -25.09
N LYS A 106 -13.59 -4.98 -25.45
CA LYS A 106 -12.89 -4.86 -26.75
C LYS A 106 -11.37 -4.79 -26.64
N LYS A 107 -10.85 -4.44 -25.49
CA LYS A 107 -9.41 -4.18 -25.32
C LYS A 107 -8.97 -4.55 -23.92
N SER A 108 -7.81 -5.18 -23.83
CA SER A 108 -7.06 -5.33 -22.57
C SER A 108 -5.68 -4.71 -22.76
N GLU A 109 -5.23 -3.98 -21.73
CA GLU A 109 -3.93 -3.33 -21.72
C GLU A 109 -3.28 -3.59 -20.37
N THR A 110 -2.02 -4.01 -20.39
CA THR A 110 -1.21 -4.23 -19.19
C THR A 110 0.00 -3.32 -19.21
N ILE A 111 0.19 -2.59 -18.14
CA ILE A 111 1.33 -1.72 -17.90
C ILE A 111 2.21 -2.38 -16.85
N ARG A 112 3.51 -2.43 -17.09
CA ARG A 112 4.52 -2.86 -16.12
C ARG A 112 5.61 -1.83 -16.02
N MET A 113 6.02 -1.51 -14.81
CA MET A 113 7.12 -0.60 -14.53
C MET A 113 8.06 -1.20 -13.49
N SER A 114 9.35 -1.00 -13.69
CA SER A 114 10.35 -1.14 -12.63
C SER A 114 10.91 0.23 -12.26
N LEU A 115 11.15 0.43 -10.97
CA LEU A 115 11.61 1.70 -10.43
C LEU A 115 12.84 1.48 -9.53
N ALA A 116 13.74 2.44 -9.55
CA ALA A 116 14.87 2.49 -8.62
C ALA A 116 15.18 3.94 -8.23
N GLY A 117 15.25 4.20 -6.92
CA GLY A 117 15.53 5.53 -6.39
C GLY A 117 14.50 6.59 -6.84
N GLY A 118 13.21 6.22 -6.92
CA GLY A 118 12.12 7.11 -7.34
C GLY A 118 12.05 7.36 -8.86
N ASN A 119 12.91 6.75 -9.66
CA ASN A 119 12.93 6.90 -11.12
C ASN A 119 12.47 5.61 -11.80
N VAL A 120 11.70 5.75 -12.89
CA VAL A 120 11.35 4.64 -13.75
C VAL A 120 12.59 4.17 -14.50
N LYS A 121 12.90 2.87 -14.41
CA LYS A 121 14.02 2.23 -15.09
C LYS A 121 13.57 1.47 -16.32
N ASP A 122 12.38 0.87 -16.24
CA ASP A 122 11.80 0.13 -17.33
C ASP A 122 10.29 0.33 -17.36
N PHE A 123 9.74 0.39 -18.56
CA PHE A 123 8.32 0.64 -18.79
C PHE A 123 7.83 -0.14 -20.01
N VAL A 124 6.85 -1.00 -19.81
CA VAL A 124 6.26 -1.83 -20.87
C VAL A 124 4.76 -1.67 -20.87
N ILE A 125 4.18 -1.52 -22.04
CA ILE A 125 2.72 -1.57 -22.29
C ILE A 125 2.44 -2.72 -23.26
N GLU A 126 1.53 -3.60 -22.89
CA GLU A 126 1.08 -4.72 -23.72
C GLU A 126 -0.45 -4.68 -23.91
N PRO A 127 -0.94 -4.74 -25.16
CA PRO A 127 -0.20 -4.71 -26.43
C PRO A 127 0.44 -3.35 -26.66
N THR A 128 1.55 -3.33 -27.38
CA THR A 128 2.24 -2.08 -27.75
C THR A 128 1.26 -1.13 -28.46
N PRO A 129 1.06 0.10 -27.97
CA PRO A 129 0.18 1.06 -28.59
C PRO A 129 0.60 1.32 -30.05
N PRO A 130 -0.34 1.45 -31.00
CA PRO A 130 -0.01 1.86 -32.35
C PRO A 130 0.61 3.25 -32.33
N VAL A 131 1.72 3.41 -33.06
CA VAL A 131 2.37 4.71 -33.19
C VAL A 131 1.48 5.62 -34.05
N ASP A 132 0.89 6.63 -33.43
CA ASP A 132 0.13 7.64 -34.14
C ASP A 132 1.10 8.69 -34.72
N ALA A 133 1.38 8.59 -36.02
CA ALA A 133 2.29 9.49 -36.73
C ALA A 133 1.85 10.98 -36.71
N LYS A 134 0.62 11.28 -36.25
CA LYS A 134 0.12 12.65 -36.11
C LYS A 134 0.36 13.28 -34.74
N ARG A 135 1.00 12.56 -33.83
CA ARG A 135 1.30 13.04 -32.45
C ARG A 135 2.75 13.47 -32.24
N ILE A 136 3.44 13.81 -33.31
CA ILE A 136 4.79 14.40 -33.23
C ILE A 136 4.68 15.91 -33.43
#